data_2f4427f6206b56a316d16b03a16f0c84
#
_entry.id   2f4427f6206b56a316d16b03a16f0c84
#
_cell.length_a   1.000
_cell.length_b   1.000
_cell.length_c   1.000
_cell.angle_alpha   90.00
_cell.angle_beta   90.00
_cell.angle_gamma   90.00
#
_symmetry.space_group_name_H-M   'P 1'
#
loop_
_entity.id
_entity.type
_entity.pdbx_description
1 polymer ?
#
loop_
_entity_poly.entity_id
_entity_poly.type
_entity_poly.pdbx_seq_one_letter_code
_entity_poly.pdbx_strand_id
1 'polypeptide(L)'
;MSNLAGKVFVVTGGNGGIGLGLAEGIAEAGGSIAIWARNEEKNTHAVKVLEDIGVEARSYVCDVSSEENVIATLASTVNDFGKLDGLFANAGRAGTGTSFVETSLESWRKVTSVNLDGVFLCLREAAKQIISQGSGGSLVAVSSTSAIHGAAGNEAYGTAKTAVTGLVRALAVSLARFQIRVNCLLPGWTVTELASPAFENEYFREVTTKRTPVRRWADASEFREVGAFLADPSQTFHTGQQVCVDGGYTIF
;
A
#
# COMPACT_ATOMS: atom_id res chain seq x y z
N MET A 1 -16.04 -6.12 -14.73
CA MET A 1 -15.16 -6.68 -13.71
C MET A 1 -13.74 -6.66 -14.25
N SER A 2 -12.77 -6.26 -13.46
CA SER A 2 -11.35 -6.30 -13.85
C SER A 2 -10.93 -7.73 -14.17
N ASN A 3 -10.12 -7.92 -15.20
CA ASN A 3 -9.55 -9.22 -15.56
C ASN A 3 -8.03 -9.12 -15.47
N LEU A 4 -7.46 -9.77 -14.45
CA LEU A 4 -6.02 -9.75 -14.16
C LEU A 4 -5.35 -11.11 -14.42
N ALA A 5 -6.03 -12.03 -15.11
CA ALA A 5 -5.49 -13.34 -15.45
C ALA A 5 -4.12 -13.23 -16.14
N GLY A 6 -3.14 -13.97 -15.64
CA GLY A 6 -1.77 -13.94 -16.12
C GLY A 6 -0.99 -12.67 -15.78
N LYS A 7 -1.48 -11.80 -14.90
CA LYS A 7 -0.78 -10.62 -14.38
C LYS A 7 -0.17 -10.91 -13.00
N VAL A 8 0.97 -10.28 -12.70
CA VAL A 8 1.74 -10.48 -11.46
C VAL A 8 1.87 -9.16 -10.71
N PHE A 9 1.45 -9.15 -9.45
CA PHE A 9 1.50 -7.97 -8.60
C PHE A 9 2.25 -8.24 -7.29
N VAL A 10 3.07 -7.27 -6.91
CA VAL A 10 3.66 -7.22 -5.56
C VAL A 10 2.78 -6.39 -4.65
N VAL A 11 2.53 -6.88 -3.42
CA VAL A 11 1.89 -6.10 -2.35
C VAL A 11 2.79 -6.10 -1.13
N THR A 12 3.39 -4.94 -0.82
CA THR A 12 4.20 -4.80 0.39
C THR A 12 3.30 -4.67 1.62
N GLY A 13 3.62 -5.36 2.71
CA GLY A 13 2.70 -5.48 3.85
C GLY A 13 1.40 -6.22 3.49
N GLY A 14 1.42 -7.07 2.47
CA GLY A 14 0.27 -7.83 1.99
C GLY A 14 -0.15 -9.01 2.88
N ASN A 15 0.52 -9.20 4.02
CA ASN A 15 0.26 -10.29 4.95
C ASN A 15 -0.79 -9.95 6.04
N GLY A 16 -1.53 -8.84 5.88
CA GLY A 16 -2.60 -8.46 6.80
C GLY A 16 -3.20 -7.09 6.48
N GLY A 17 -4.30 -6.77 7.14
CA GLY A 17 -5.00 -5.50 7.04
C GLY A 17 -5.29 -5.08 5.60
N ILE A 18 -5.16 -3.79 5.32
CA ILE A 18 -5.45 -3.21 3.99
C ILE A 18 -4.66 -3.92 2.89
N GLY A 19 -3.38 -4.25 3.14
CA GLY A 19 -2.54 -4.93 2.15
C GLY A 19 -3.07 -6.29 1.74
N LEU A 20 -3.59 -7.08 2.68
CA LEU A 20 -4.22 -8.36 2.37
C LEU A 20 -5.54 -8.14 1.61
N GLY A 21 -6.37 -7.18 2.03
CA GLY A 21 -7.60 -6.86 1.29
C GLY A 21 -7.33 -6.46 -0.16
N LEU A 22 -6.29 -5.64 -0.41
CA LEU A 22 -5.85 -5.29 -1.77
C LEU A 22 -5.41 -6.54 -2.56
N ALA A 23 -4.61 -7.42 -1.92
CA ALA A 23 -4.13 -8.65 -2.53
C ALA A 23 -5.27 -9.61 -2.88
N GLU A 24 -6.24 -9.78 -1.97
CA GLU A 24 -7.44 -10.59 -2.21
C GLU A 24 -8.26 -10.08 -3.41
N GLY A 25 -8.49 -8.77 -3.51
CA GLY A 25 -9.22 -8.20 -4.65
C GLY A 25 -8.51 -8.38 -5.99
N ILE A 26 -7.17 -8.28 -6.02
CA ILE A 26 -6.36 -8.59 -7.20
C ILE A 26 -6.46 -10.09 -7.53
N ALA A 27 -6.40 -10.96 -6.52
CA ALA A 27 -6.53 -12.41 -6.69
C ALA A 27 -7.92 -12.82 -7.19
N GLU A 28 -8.99 -12.25 -6.64
CA GLU A 28 -10.38 -12.47 -7.09
C GLU A 28 -10.58 -12.05 -8.56
N ALA A 29 -9.78 -11.08 -9.04
CA ALA A 29 -9.74 -10.70 -10.46
C ALA A 29 -8.80 -11.58 -11.31
N GLY A 30 -8.15 -12.60 -10.73
CA GLY A 30 -7.29 -13.58 -11.40
C GLY A 30 -5.80 -13.24 -11.42
N GLY A 31 -5.35 -12.21 -10.71
CA GLY A 31 -3.94 -11.80 -10.66
C GLY A 31 -3.12 -12.64 -9.68
N SER A 32 -1.91 -13.04 -10.06
CA SER A 32 -0.93 -13.68 -9.17
C SER A 32 -0.30 -12.66 -8.22
N ILE A 33 0.01 -13.10 -6.98
CA ILE A 33 0.43 -12.19 -5.90
C ILE A 33 1.77 -12.59 -5.31
N ALA A 34 2.67 -11.62 -5.21
CA ALA A 34 3.88 -11.69 -4.40
C ALA A 34 3.72 -10.80 -3.15
N ILE A 35 3.66 -11.41 -1.96
CA ILE A 35 3.62 -10.70 -0.69
C ILE A 35 5.03 -10.39 -0.22
N TRP A 36 5.32 -9.11 0.07
CA TRP A 36 6.57 -8.71 0.70
C TRP A 36 6.29 -8.19 2.10
N ALA A 37 6.71 -8.92 3.13
CA ALA A 37 6.53 -8.50 4.50
C ALA A 37 7.52 -9.21 5.43
N ARG A 38 7.74 -8.67 6.64
CA ARG A 38 8.79 -9.13 7.56
C ARG A 38 8.44 -10.38 8.38
N ASN A 39 7.14 -10.63 8.61
CA ASN A 39 6.69 -11.72 9.46
C ASN A 39 6.37 -12.95 8.63
N GLU A 40 7.21 -13.97 8.71
CA GLU A 40 7.13 -15.19 7.90
C GLU A 40 5.88 -16.04 8.19
N GLU A 41 5.45 -16.12 9.46
CA GLU A 41 4.24 -16.88 9.83
C GLU A 41 2.98 -16.24 9.23
N LYS A 42 2.85 -14.90 9.36
CA LYS A 42 1.74 -14.17 8.72
C LYS A 42 1.80 -14.25 7.19
N ASN A 43 3.01 -14.24 6.62
CA ASN A 43 3.22 -14.40 5.19
C ASN A 43 2.66 -15.74 4.71
N THR A 44 3.00 -16.84 5.40
CA THR A 44 2.52 -18.19 5.08
C THR A 44 0.99 -18.28 5.16
N HIS A 45 0.39 -17.69 6.19
CA HIS A 45 -1.07 -17.64 6.31
C HIS A 45 -1.73 -16.87 5.16
N ALA A 46 -1.20 -15.70 4.81
CA ALA A 46 -1.75 -14.88 3.73
C ALA A 46 -1.60 -15.53 2.34
N VAL A 47 -0.48 -16.23 2.09
CA VAL A 47 -0.31 -17.03 0.86
C VAL A 47 -1.41 -18.07 0.76
N LYS A 48 -1.69 -18.81 1.84
CA LYS A 48 -2.76 -19.81 1.84
C LYS A 48 -4.13 -19.20 1.54
N VAL A 49 -4.45 -18.04 2.12
CA VAL A 49 -5.72 -17.32 1.82
C VAL A 49 -5.83 -17.01 0.32
N LEU A 50 -4.75 -16.58 -0.31
CA LEU A 50 -4.74 -16.24 -1.73
C LEU A 50 -4.78 -17.49 -2.64
N GLU A 51 -4.10 -18.57 -2.25
CA GLU A 51 -4.18 -19.85 -2.96
C GLU A 51 -5.58 -20.47 -2.88
N ASP A 52 -6.28 -20.30 -1.76
CA ASP A 52 -7.68 -20.74 -1.60
C ASP A 52 -8.65 -19.97 -2.53
N ILE A 53 -8.29 -18.76 -2.99
CA ILE A 53 -9.01 -18.02 -4.05
C ILE A 53 -8.75 -18.64 -5.44
N GLY A 54 -7.64 -19.35 -5.61
CA GLY A 54 -7.31 -20.08 -6.85
C GLY A 54 -6.24 -19.43 -7.72
N VAL A 55 -5.41 -18.53 -7.17
CA VAL A 55 -4.30 -17.89 -7.87
C VAL A 55 -2.94 -18.36 -7.37
N GLU A 56 -1.90 -18.19 -8.17
CA GLU A 56 -0.53 -18.37 -7.70
C GLU A 56 -0.17 -17.25 -6.73
N ALA A 57 0.27 -17.61 -5.52
CA ALA A 57 0.72 -16.68 -4.51
C ALA A 57 2.04 -17.15 -3.88
N ARG A 58 2.93 -16.21 -3.64
CA ARG A 58 4.21 -16.45 -2.93
C ARG A 58 4.49 -15.32 -1.97
N SER A 59 5.33 -15.59 -0.98
CA SER A 59 5.76 -14.56 -0.04
C SER A 59 7.28 -14.51 0.09
N TYR A 60 7.76 -13.33 0.42
CA TYR A 60 9.18 -13.05 0.60
C TYR A 60 9.37 -12.22 1.87
N VAL A 61 10.36 -12.58 2.68
CA VAL A 61 10.76 -11.77 3.83
C VAL A 61 11.49 -10.54 3.32
N CYS A 62 10.88 -9.37 3.50
CA CYS A 62 11.42 -8.10 3.00
C CYS A 62 11.21 -6.97 4.01
N ASP A 63 12.29 -6.27 4.35
CA ASP A 63 12.22 -4.97 4.99
C ASP A 63 12.34 -3.89 3.91
N VAL A 64 11.23 -3.19 3.64
CA VAL A 64 11.17 -2.16 2.60
C VAL A 64 12.05 -0.94 2.89
N SER A 65 12.50 -0.75 4.14
CA SER A 65 13.44 0.32 4.50
C SER A 65 14.89 0.01 4.11
N SER A 66 15.19 -1.23 3.68
CA SER A 66 16.50 -1.66 3.19
C SER A 66 16.50 -1.74 1.67
N GLU A 67 17.28 -0.88 1.02
CA GLU A 67 17.43 -0.89 -0.44
C GLU A 67 17.92 -2.25 -0.96
N GLU A 68 18.88 -2.85 -0.28
CA GLU A 68 19.43 -4.17 -0.63
C GLU A 68 18.34 -5.25 -0.57
N ASN A 69 17.51 -5.25 0.48
CA ASN A 69 16.40 -6.20 0.61
C ASN A 69 15.38 -6.02 -0.54
N VAL A 70 15.01 -4.78 -0.86
CA VAL A 70 14.05 -4.49 -1.94
C VAL A 70 14.58 -5.00 -3.28
N ILE A 71 15.85 -4.72 -3.61
CA ILE A 71 16.48 -5.17 -4.86
C ILE A 71 16.53 -6.71 -4.93
N ALA A 72 17.02 -7.36 -3.88
CA ALA A 72 17.12 -8.82 -3.84
C ALA A 72 15.75 -9.50 -3.92
N THR A 73 14.75 -8.96 -3.19
CA THR A 73 13.40 -9.51 -3.19
C THR A 73 12.70 -9.34 -4.53
N LEU A 74 12.91 -8.20 -5.22
CA LEU A 74 12.39 -8.02 -6.57
C LEU A 74 13.01 -9.03 -7.54
N ALA A 75 14.32 -9.23 -7.48
CA ALA A 75 14.99 -10.21 -8.33
C ALA A 75 14.44 -11.63 -8.12
N SER A 76 14.23 -12.04 -6.86
CA SER A 76 13.61 -13.32 -6.52
C SER A 76 12.17 -13.42 -7.04
N THR A 77 11.38 -12.36 -6.86
CA THR A 77 10.00 -12.29 -7.35
C THR A 77 9.93 -12.46 -8.88
N VAL A 78 10.78 -11.73 -9.61
CA VAL A 78 10.81 -11.82 -11.07
C VAL A 78 11.34 -13.17 -11.54
N ASN A 79 12.31 -13.76 -10.84
CA ASN A 79 12.78 -15.11 -11.14
C ASN A 79 11.66 -16.15 -11.03
N ASP A 80 10.85 -16.04 -9.99
CA ASP A 80 9.82 -17.02 -9.67
C ASP A 80 8.54 -16.88 -10.51
N PHE A 81 8.15 -15.64 -10.86
CA PHE A 81 6.92 -15.35 -11.63
C PHE A 81 7.21 -15.01 -13.11
N GLY A 82 8.46 -14.80 -13.50
CA GLY A 82 8.87 -14.47 -14.85
C GLY A 82 8.67 -13.00 -15.25
N LYS A 83 7.91 -12.21 -14.47
CA LYS A 83 7.58 -10.82 -14.78
C LYS A 83 7.00 -10.05 -13.58
N LEU A 84 6.77 -8.75 -13.79
CA LEU A 84 6.03 -7.88 -12.89
C LEU A 84 5.09 -6.98 -13.70
N ASP A 85 3.79 -6.97 -13.38
CA ASP A 85 2.79 -6.08 -14.00
C ASP A 85 2.41 -4.90 -13.09
N GLY A 86 2.67 -4.97 -11.79
CA GLY A 86 2.45 -3.85 -10.88
C GLY A 86 2.93 -4.08 -9.45
N LEU A 87 2.93 -2.98 -8.68
CA LEU A 87 3.33 -3.01 -7.27
C LEU A 87 2.47 -2.06 -6.44
N PHE A 88 2.00 -2.56 -5.30
CA PHE A 88 1.30 -1.80 -4.27
C PHE A 88 2.24 -1.59 -3.07
N ALA A 89 2.77 -0.38 -2.95
CA ALA A 89 3.62 0.04 -1.83
C ALA A 89 2.73 0.39 -0.63
N ASN A 90 2.29 -0.65 0.08
CA ASN A 90 1.35 -0.55 1.22
C ASN A 90 2.05 -0.68 2.57
N ALA A 91 3.19 -1.34 2.68
CA ALA A 91 3.90 -1.48 3.95
C ALA A 91 4.03 -0.14 4.67
N GLY A 92 3.72 -0.13 5.96
CA GLY A 92 3.73 1.08 6.75
C GLY A 92 3.99 0.82 8.22
N ARG A 93 4.32 1.91 8.92
CA ARG A 93 4.56 1.95 10.35
C ARG A 93 3.77 3.12 10.95
N ALA A 94 3.11 2.88 12.08
CA ALA A 94 2.43 3.94 12.84
C ALA A 94 3.42 5.02 13.32
N GLY A 95 2.90 6.21 13.58
CA GLY A 95 3.62 7.24 14.32
C GLY A 95 3.93 6.81 15.75
N THR A 96 4.76 7.58 16.45
CA THR A 96 5.23 7.20 17.79
C THR A 96 4.26 7.59 18.90
N GLY A 97 3.29 8.45 18.65
CA GLY A 97 2.39 9.02 19.65
C GLY A 97 3.09 9.98 20.64
N THR A 98 4.39 10.27 20.41
CA THR A 98 5.18 11.17 21.24
C THR A 98 4.88 12.62 20.89
N SER A 99 4.91 13.53 21.87
CA SER A 99 4.83 14.97 21.64
C SER A 99 5.89 15.43 20.63
N PHE A 100 5.53 16.35 19.73
CA PHE A 100 6.45 16.84 18.70
C PHE A 100 7.78 17.33 19.27
N VAL A 101 7.74 18.10 20.34
CA VAL A 101 8.94 18.69 20.97
C VAL A 101 9.85 17.65 21.63
N GLU A 102 9.34 16.45 21.89
CA GLU A 102 10.07 15.32 22.48
C GLU A 102 10.46 14.26 21.43
N THR A 103 10.00 14.42 20.21
CA THR A 103 10.28 13.46 19.13
C THR A 103 11.75 13.51 18.73
N SER A 104 12.48 12.42 18.98
CA SER A 104 13.88 12.31 18.57
C SER A 104 14.01 12.16 17.05
N LEU A 105 15.16 12.59 16.50
CA LEU A 105 15.48 12.36 15.09
C LEU A 105 15.50 10.87 14.73
N GLU A 106 15.89 10.01 15.66
CA GLU A 106 15.83 8.56 15.47
C GLU A 106 14.39 8.07 15.30
N SER A 107 13.47 8.49 16.18
CA SER A 107 12.04 8.16 16.08
C SER A 107 11.43 8.67 14.79
N TRP A 108 11.75 9.90 14.38
CA TRP A 108 11.36 10.47 13.09
C TRP A 108 11.84 9.59 11.93
N ARG A 109 13.13 9.22 11.92
CA ARG A 109 13.73 8.40 10.86
C ARG A 109 13.15 6.99 10.80
N LYS A 110 12.85 6.39 11.95
CA LYS A 110 12.17 5.07 12.00
C LYS A 110 10.81 5.08 11.30
N VAL A 111 10.09 6.19 11.35
CA VAL A 111 8.80 6.32 10.68
C VAL A 111 8.98 6.65 9.20
N THR A 112 9.84 7.60 8.86
CA THR A 112 10.03 8.06 7.48
C THR A 112 10.74 7.01 6.61
N SER A 113 11.67 6.23 7.17
CA SER A 113 12.37 5.18 6.42
C SER A 113 11.43 4.10 5.86
N VAL A 114 10.36 3.77 6.57
CA VAL A 114 9.37 2.80 6.08
C VAL A 114 8.31 3.48 5.20
N ASN A 115 7.72 4.60 5.70
CA ASN A 115 6.55 5.20 5.07
C ASN A 115 6.84 6.11 3.87
N LEU A 116 8.11 6.52 3.68
CA LEU A 116 8.54 7.38 2.57
C LEU A 116 9.67 6.72 1.78
N ASP A 117 10.82 6.46 2.40
CA ASP A 117 11.97 5.89 1.69
C ASP A 117 11.65 4.48 1.15
N GLY A 118 10.97 3.64 1.95
CA GLY A 118 10.53 2.31 1.52
C GLY A 118 9.55 2.34 0.36
N VAL A 119 8.61 3.31 0.35
CA VAL A 119 7.71 3.51 -0.79
C VAL A 119 8.50 3.90 -2.03
N PHE A 120 9.43 4.85 -1.90
CA PHE A 120 10.31 5.27 -3.00
C PHE A 120 11.12 4.09 -3.55
N LEU A 121 11.77 3.31 -2.70
CA LEU A 121 12.59 2.17 -3.09
C LEU A 121 11.77 1.13 -3.87
N CYS A 122 10.62 0.74 -3.34
CA CYS A 122 9.74 -0.24 -3.98
C CYS A 122 9.23 0.24 -5.34
N LEU A 123 8.74 1.48 -5.42
CA LEU A 123 8.23 2.04 -6.69
C LEU A 123 9.34 2.21 -7.72
N ARG A 124 10.55 2.62 -7.29
CA ARG A 124 11.70 2.80 -8.17
C ARG A 124 12.12 1.48 -8.81
N GLU A 125 12.30 0.43 -8.00
CA GLU A 125 12.77 -0.85 -8.51
C GLU A 125 11.68 -1.54 -9.37
N ALA A 126 10.42 -1.46 -8.97
CA ALA A 126 9.31 -1.93 -9.80
C ALA A 126 9.23 -1.19 -11.15
N ALA A 127 9.41 0.13 -11.14
CA ALA A 127 9.43 0.91 -12.39
C ALA A 127 10.58 0.49 -13.31
N LYS A 128 11.80 0.29 -12.79
CA LYS A 128 12.94 -0.23 -13.58
C LYS A 128 12.60 -1.56 -14.24
N GLN A 129 12.02 -2.49 -13.48
CA GLN A 129 11.64 -3.81 -13.98
C GLN A 129 10.60 -3.71 -15.10
N ILE A 130 9.51 -2.96 -14.87
CA ILE A 130 8.42 -2.81 -15.84
C ILE A 130 8.90 -2.09 -17.10
N ILE A 131 9.77 -1.08 -16.98
CA ILE A 131 10.38 -0.39 -18.11
C ILE A 131 11.23 -1.37 -18.94
N SER A 132 12.05 -2.21 -18.29
CA SER A 132 12.87 -3.19 -18.99
C SER A 132 12.06 -4.25 -19.72
N GLN A 133 10.87 -4.58 -19.22
CA GLN A 133 9.93 -5.50 -19.87
C GLN A 133 9.21 -4.87 -21.08
N GLY A 134 9.04 -3.54 -21.10
CA GLY A 134 8.30 -2.82 -22.14
C GLY A 134 6.80 -3.09 -22.16
N SER A 135 6.25 -3.65 -21.08
CA SER A 135 4.84 -4.10 -21.00
C SER A 135 3.85 -3.06 -20.50
N GLY A 136 4.34 -1.92 -19.99
CA GLY A 136 3.53 -1.04 -19.16
C GLY A 136 3.17 -1.68 -17.81
N GLY A 137 2.43 -0.96 -16.95
CA GLY A 137 2.08 -1.50 -15.63
C GLY A 137 1.34 -0.52 -14.73
N SER A 138 1.08 -0.95 -13.49
CA SER A 138 0.43 -0.14 -12.46
C SER A 138 1.22 -0.09 -11.17
N LEU A 139 1.56 1.12 -10.73
CA LEU A 139 2.20 1.38 -9.44
C LEU A 139 1.22 2.11 -8.52
N VAL A 140 1.06 1.62 -7.31
CA VAL A 140 0.16 2.20 -6.32
C VAL A 140 0.90 2.44 -5.03
N ALA A 141 0.86 3.67 -4.52
CA ALA A 141 1.32 3.99 -3.18
C ALA A 141 0.13 4.10 -2.22
N VAL A 142 0.19 3.42 -1.09
CA VAL A 142 -0.82 3.57 -0.04
C VAL A 142 -0.39 4.68 0.92
N SER A 143 -1.07 5.81 0.82
CA SER A 143 -0.93 6.95 1.72
C SER A 143 -1.90 6.81 2.91
N SER A 144 -2.61 7.86 3.25
CA SER A 144 -3.59 7.92 4.34
C SER A 144 -4.37 9.23 4.24
N THR A 145 -5.56 9.30 4.84
CA THR A 145 -6.24 10.56 5.11
C THR A 145 -5.40 11.52 5.98
N SER A 146 -4.38 11.01 6.69
CA SER A 146 -3.37 11.84 7.38
C SER A 146 -2.52 12.70 6.43
N ALA A 147 -2.58 12.48 5.12
CA ALA A 147 -2.01 13.39 4.13
C ALA A 147 -2.86 14.66 3.93
N ILE A 148 -4.11 14.64 4.37
CA ILE A 148 -5.09 15.73 4.24
C ILE A 148 -5.31 16.43 5.58
N HIS A 149 -5.35 15.65 6.68
CA HIS A 149 -5.60 16.15 8.02
C HIS A 149 -4.37 16.07 8.91
N GLY A 150 -4.17 17.10 9.74
CA GLY A 150 -3.18 17.05 10.83
C GLY A 150 -3.64 16.13 11.96
N ALA A 151 -2.69 15.49 12.63
CA ALA A 151 -2.91 14.73 13.85
C ALA A 151 -1.71 14.92 14.78
N ALA A 152 -1.97 15.44 15.99
CA ALA A 152 -0.94 15.61 17.01
C ALA A 152 -0.34 14.25 17.41
N GLY A 153 0.97 14.21 17.65
CA GLY A 153 1.72 12.98 17.94
C GLY A 153 1.92 12.05 16.73
N ASN A 154 1.52 12.49 15.53
CA ASN A 154 1.63 11.71 14.29
C ASN A 154 2.33 12.49 13.15
N GLU A 155 3.16 13.46 13.51
CA GLU A 155 3.76 14.42 12.58
C GLU A 155 4.66 13.73 11.55
N ALA A 156 5.51 12.79 11.99
CA ALA A 156 6.40 12.05 11.08
C ALA A 156 5.61 11.20 10.08
N TYR A 157 4.54 10.56 10.54
CA TYR A 157 3.66 9.75 9.69
C TYR A 157 2.89 10.62 8.69
N GLY A 158 2.23 11.68 9.17
CA GLY A 158 1.47 12.60 8.33
C GLY A 158 2.37 13.26 7.26
N THR A 159 3.57 13.69 7.65
CA THR A 159 4.57 14.23 6.71
C THR A 159 4.95 13.21 5.64
N ALA A 160 5.28 11.98 6.04
CA ALA A 160 5.64 10.91 5.08
C ALA A 160 4.48 10.61 4.12
N LYS A 161 3.25 10.47 4.64
CA LYS A 161 2.06 10.18 3.83
C LYS A 161 1.68 11.33 2.89
N THR A 162 1.91 12.58 3.31
CA THR A 162 1.77 13.76 2.43
C THR A 162 2.85 13.76 1.33
N ALA A 163 4.11 13.51 1.68
CA ALA A 163 5.21 13.45 0.71
C ALA A 163 4.99 12.39 -0.37
N VAL A 164 4.44 11.22 0.00
CA VAL A 164 4.08 10.14 -0.94
C VAL A 164 3.10 10.64 -2.01
N THR A 165 2.14 11.50 -1.69
CA THR A 165 1.21 12.06 -2.71
C THR A 165 1.93 12.94 -3.72
N GLY A 166 2.96 13.68 -3.29
CA GLY A 166 3.84 14.46 -4.17
C GLY A 166 4.67 13.56 -5.08
N LEU A 167 5.25 12.50 -4.51
CA LEU A 167 6.03 11.50 -5.26
C LEU A 167 5.16 10.85 -6.35
N VAL A 168 3.94 10.43 -6.04
CA VAL A 168 3.01 9.81 -6.99
C VAL A 168 2.72 10.74 -8.18
N ARG A 169 2.45 12.04 -7.93
CA ARG A 169 2.21 13.00 -9.01
C ARG A 169 3.43 13.14 -9.96
N ALA A 170 4.63 13.23 -9.40
CA ALA A 170 5.85 13.33 -10.18
C ALA A 170 6.10 12.06 -11.01
N LEU A 171 5.91 10.87 -10.41
CA LEU A 171 6.08 9.59 -11.09
C LEU A 171 5.02 9.37 -12.18
N ALA A 172 3.77 9.76 -11.96
CA ALA A 172 2.72 9.67 -12.96
C ALA A 172 3.07 10.41 -14.24
N VAL A 173 3.68 11.60 -14.12
CA VAL A 173 4.15 12.38 -15.28
C VAL A 173 5.37 11.73 -15.93
N SER A 174 6.38 11.33 -15.15
CA SER A 174 7.66 10.84 -15.70
C SER A 174 7.55 9.45 -16.32
N LEU A 175 6.64 8.60 -15.81
CA LEU A 175 6.50 7.20 -16.23
C LEU A 175 5.40 6.97 -17.28
N ALA A 176 4.57 7.96 -17.56
CA ALA A 176 3.49 7.83 -18.55
C ALA A 176 3.98 7.40 -19.94
N ARG A 177 5.14 7.89 -20.37
CA ARG A 177 5.76 7.50 -21.65
C ARG A 177 6.11 6.01 -21.76
N PHE A 178 6.19 5.32 -20.63
CA PHE A 178 6.42 3.88 -20.54
C PHE A 178 5.12 3.09 -20.31
N GLN A 179 3.97 3.76 -20.44
CA GLN A 179 2.65 3.17 -20.17
C GLN A 179 2.48 2.67 -18.73
N ILE A 180 3.22 3.26 -17.78
CA ILE A 180 3.11 2.97 -16.35
C ILE A 180 2.21 4.01 -15.71
N ARG A 181 1.10 3.55 -15.12
CA ARG A 181 0.21 4.37 -14.30
C ARG A 181 0.71 4.40 -12.86
N VAL A 182 0.63 5.55 -12.23
CA VAL A 182 1.02 5.70 -10.82
C VAL A 182 -0.09 6.41 -10.08
N ASN A 183 -0.70 5.76 -9.08
CA ASN A 183 -1.79 6.30 -8.29
C ASN A 183 -1.55 6.19 -6.79
N CYS A 184 -2.30 6.95 -6.02
CA CYS A 184 -2.23 6.99 -4.57
C CYS A 184 -3.59 6.57 -3.97
N LEU A 185 -3.58 5.58 -3.08
CA LEU A 185 -4.74 5.22 -2.27
C LEU A 185 -4.64 5.91 -0.91
N LEU A 186 -5.71 6.57 -0.47
CA LEU A 186 -5.81 7.24 0.83
C LEU A 186 -6.89 6.57 1.68
N PRO A 187 -6.54 5.52 2.45
CA PRO A 187 -7.47 4.91 3.39
C PRO A 187 -7.84 5.85 4.54
N GLY A 188 -9.11 5.77 4.95
CA GLY A 188 -9.60 6.28 6.23
C GLY A 188 -9.36 5.30 7.37
N TRP A 189 -10.08 5.50 8.47
CA TRP A 189 -9.99 4.63 9.63
C TRP A 189 -10.46 3.21 9.28
N THR A 190 -9.55 2.27 9.44
CA THR A 190 -9.74 0.87 9.08
C THR A 190 -9.27 -0.02 10.23
N VAL A 191 -10.05 -1.06 10.54
CA VAL A 191 -9.71 -2.04 11.59
C VAL A 191 -8.54 -2.89 11.08
N THR A 192 -7.35 -2.60 11.62
CA THR A 192 -6.10 -3.29 11.27
C THR A 192 -5.22 -3.40 12.52
N GLU A 193 -4.25 -4.30 12.50
CA GLU A 193 -3.26 -4.39 13.58
C GLU A 193 -2.51 -3.06 13.80
N LEU A 194 -2.17 -2.36 12.72
CA LEU A 194 -1.50 -1.05 12.79
C LEU A 194 -2.35 -0.01 13.54
N ALA A 195 -3.65 -0.07 13.40
CA ALA A 195 -4.60 0.87 13.99
C ALA A 195 -5.21 0.37 15.31
N SER A 196 -4.87 -0.88 15.77
CA SER A 196 -5.50 -1.47 16.96
C SER A 196 -5.37 -0.61 18.22
N PRO A 197 -4.23 0.06 18.52
CA PRO A 197 -4.16 0.92 19.70
C PRO A 197 -5.16 2.10 19.66
N ALA A 198 -5.42 2.62 18.46
CA ALA A 198 -6.40 3.69 18.27
C ALA A 198 -7.84 3.14 18.32
N PHE A 199 -8.07 1.94 17.79
CA PHE A 199 -9.38 1.28 17.80
C PHE A 199 -9.79 0.83 19.21
N GLU A 200 -8.85 0.38 20.04
CA GLU A 200 -9.05 -0.03 21.42
C GLU A 200 -9.32 1.15 22.34
N ASN A 201 -8.87 2.37 21.99
CA ASN A 201 -9.22 3.58 22.70
C ASN A 201 -10.69 3.95 22.37
N GLU A 202 -11.59 3.66 23.32
CA GLU A 202 -13.03 3.83 23.13
C GLU A 202 -13.44 5.27 22.80
N TYR A 203 -12.88 6.25 23.51
CA TYR A 203 -13.13 7.66 23.23
C TYR A 203 -12.69 8.06 21.82
N PHE A 204 -11.48 7.67 21.43
CA PHE A 204 -10.96 7.98 20.10
C PHE A 204 -11.79 7.32 18.99
N ARG A 205 -12.15 6.05 19.18
CA ARG A 205 -13.01 5.30 18.26
C ARG A 205 -14.38 5.95 18.11
N GLU A 206 -14.99 6.38 19.21
CA GLU A 206 -16.29 7.06 19.19
C GLU A 206 -16.23 8.38 18.42
N VAL A 207 -15.22 9.23 18.70
CA VAL A 207 -15.04 10.53 18.04
C VAL A 207 -14.81 10.35 16.53
N THR A 208 -13.93 9.44 16.14
CA THR A 208 -13.64 9.18 14.72
C THR A 208 -14.80 8.54 13.99
N THR A 209 -15.56 7.66 14.66
CA THR A 209 -16.80 7.07 14.14
C THR A 209 -17.87 8.14 13.91
N LYS A 210 -18.07 9.06 14.87
CA LYS A 210 -19.03 10.18 14.74
C LYS A 210 -18.67 11.12 13.59
N ARG A 211 -17.38 11.33 13.35
CA ARG A 211 -16.90 12.15 12.24
C ARG A 211 -17.03 11.45 10.88
N THR A 212 -17.02 10.13 10.85
CA THR A 212 -17.19 9.38 9.60
C THR A 212 -18.67 9.35 9.20
N PRO A 213 -19.10 9.88 8.03
CA PRO A 213 -20.49 9.83 7.59
C PRO A 213 -21.10 8.43 7.57
N VAL A 214 -20.32 7.42 7.19
CA VAL A 214 -20.74 6.00 7.19
C VAL A 214 -20.87 5.41 8.60
N ARG A 215 -20.46 6.17 9.65
CA ARG A 215 -20.64 5.83 11.08
C ARG A 215 -19.97 4.55 11.55
N ARG A 216 -18.88 4.17 10.94
CA ARG A 216 -18.01 3.07 11.36
C ARG A 216 -16.60 3.21 10.79
N TRP A 217 -15.68 2.45 11.33
CA TRP A 217 -14.41 2.17 10.67
C TRP A 217 -14.64 1.12 9.57
N ALA A 218 -13.78 1.16 8.55
CA ALA A 218 -13.81 0.19 7.48
C ALA A 218 -13.26 -1.17 7.93
N ASP A 219 -13.70 -2.23 7.27
CA ASP A 219 -13.01 -3.52 7.27
C ASP A 219 -11.95 -3.55 6.17
N ALA A 220 -10.89 -4.36 6.35
CA ALA A 220 -9.83 -4.53 5.35
C ALA A 220 -10.35 -5.09 4.02
N SER A 221 -11.39 -5.91 4.04
CA SER A 221 -12.04 -6.48 2.85
C SER A 221 -12.66 -5.42 1.94
N GLU A 222 -12.98 -4.23 2.44
CA GLU A 222 -13.54 -3.13 1.65
C GLU A 222 -12.52 -2.50 0.69
N PHE A 223 -11.25 -2.93 0.76
CA PHE A 223 -10.20 -2.50 -0.16
C PHE A 223 -10.00 -3.46 -1.36
N ARG A 224 -10.75 -4.57 -1.44
CA ARG A 224 -10.65 -5.54 -2.54
C ARG A 224 -10.95 -4.90 -3.89
N GLU A 225 -12.10 -4.31 -4.04
CA GLU A 225 -12.56 -3.73 -5.31
C GLU A 225 -11.63 -2.60 -5.80
N VAL A 226 -11.20 -1.72 -4.90
CA VAL A 226 -10.26 -0.65 -5.27
C VAL A 226 -8.88 -1.21 -5.62
N GLY A 227 -8.47 -2.32 -5.00
CA GLY A 227 -7.24 -3.05 -5.35
C GLY A 227 -7.29 -3.56 -6.78
N ALA A 228 -8.34 -4.30 -7.13
CA ALA A 228 -8.57 -4.79 -8.49
C ALA A 228 -8.67 -3.65 -9.51
N PHE A 229 -9.40 -2.57 -9.20
CA PHE A 229 -9.53 -1.40 -10.06
C PHE A 229 -8.18 -0.71 -10.34
N LEU A 230 -7.40 -0.47 -9.31
CA LEU A 230 -6.09 0.20 -9.47
C LEU A 230 -5.07 -0.69 -10.21
N ALA A 231 -5.18 -2.01 -10.08
CA ALA A 231 -4.36 -2.98 -10.81
C ALA A 231 -4.73 -3.09 -12.29
N ASP A 232 -6.00 -2.85 -12.67
CA ASP A 232 -6.58 -3.15 -13.97
C ASP A 232 -5.89 -2.39 -15.12
N PRO A 233 -5.25 -3.08 -16.08
CA PRO A 233 -4.55 -2.45 -17.19
C PRO A 233 -5.49 -1.71 -18.17
N SER A 234 -6.79 -1.99 -18.15
CA SER A 234 -7.77 -1.28 -18.99
C SER A 234 -8.02 0.16 -18.54
N GLN A 235 -7.64 0.51 -17.29
CA GLN A 235 -7.79 1.84 -16.71
C GLN A 235 -6.73 2.83 -17.19
N THR A 236 -6.50 2.91 -18.48
CA THR A 236 -5.35 3.61 -19.10
C THR A 236 -5.29 5.12 -18.81
N PHE A 237 -6.41 5.75 -18.48
CA PHE A 237 -6.48 7.20 -18.22
C PHE A 237 -6.37 7.57 -16.73
N HIS A 238 -6.36 6.58 -15.83
CA HIS A 238 -6.25 6.79 -14.38
C HIS A 238 -4.79 6.79 -13.95
N THR A 239 -4.16 7.95 -13.90
CA THR A 239 -2.79 8.15 -13.39
C THR A 239 -2.68 9.48 -12.65
N GLY A 240 -1.84 9.54 -11.61
CA GLY A 240 -1.65 10.72 -10.76
C GLY A 240 -2.80 10.98 -9.78
N GLN A 241 -3.75 10.06 -9.65
CA GLN A 241 -4.95 10.24 -8.85
C GLN A 241 -4.71 9.95 -7.37
N GLN A 242 -5.47 10.63 -6.52
CA GLN A 242 -5.60 10.33 -5.10
C GLN A 242 -7.00 9.76 -4.86
N VAL A 243 -7.07 8.45 -4.63
CA VAL A 243 -8.33 7.74 -4.40
C VAL A 243 -8.56 7.62 -2.90
N CYS A 244 -9.51 8.38 -2.37
CA CYS A 244 -9.91 8.29 -0.97
C CYS A 244 -10.95 7.18 -0.78
N VAL A 245 -10.68 6.28 0.19
CA VAL A 245 -11.60 5.25 0.66
C VAL A 245 -11.72 5.41 2.17
N ASP A 246 -12.59 6.29 2.62
CA ASP A 246 -12.59 6.81 3.98
C ASP A 246 -13.99 6.98 4.61
N GLY A 247 -15.03 6.48 3.97
CA GLY A 247 -16.40 6.62 4.45
C GLY A 247 -16.89 8.07 4.53
N GLY A 248 -16.26 8.99 3.80
CA GLY A 248 -16.56 10.41 3.78
C GLY A 248 -15.85 11.23 4.88
N TYR A 249 -14.90 10.65 5.60
CA TYR A 249 -14.19 11.28 6.72
C TYR A 249 -13.53 12.62 6.35
N THR A 250 -12.99 12.73 5.13
CA THR A 250 -12.24 13.91 4.68
C THR A 250 -13.12 15.06 4.18
N ILE A 251 -14.39 14.80 3.89
CA ILE A 251 -15.33 15.77 3.31
C ILE A 251 -16.42 16.23 4.28
N PHE A 252 -16.35 15.79 5.55
CA PHE A 252 -17.32 16.09 6.59
C PHE A 252 -16.68 16.80 7.80
#